data_28d1549697a1a29095876df130c2425a
#
_entry.id   28d1549697a1a29095876df130c2425a
#
_cell.length_a   1.000
_cell.length_b   1.000
_cell.length_c   1.000
_cell.angle_alpha   90.00
_cell.angle_beta   90.00
_cell.angle_gamma   90.00
#
_symmetry.space_group_name_H-M   'P 1'
#
loop_
_entity.id
_entity.type
_entity.pdbx_description
1 polymer ?
#
loop_
_entity_poly.entity_id
_entity_poly.type
_entity_poly.pdbx_seq_one_letter_code
_entity_poly.pdbx_strand_id
1 'polypeptide(L)'
;PFSPRELVARARALLRRVHADSEPQREVLEFGELTIDVSGHKVMVSGKEIDLTASEFKLLTTLSRYPGRVYSRMELVEKVLGYDFEGYERTIDSHVKNLRAKIGDNPRNPKWLHTVHGVGYRFEDPTKAN
;
A
#
# COMPACT_ATOMS: atom_id res chain seq x y z
N PRO A 1 -24.88 0.09 28.23
CA PRO A 1 -23.67 0.41 28.95
C PRO A 1 -22.87 1.52 28.36
N PHE A 2 -22.70 1.54 27.08
CA PHE A 2 -22.06 2.65 26.45
C PHE A 2 -23.08 3.51 25.74
N SER A 3 -22.66 4.68 25.35
CA SER A 3 -23.48 5.43 24.44
C SER A 3 -23.69 4.59 23.19
N PRO A 4 -24.80 4.76 22.50
CA PRO A 4 -25.03 3.96 21.30
C PRO A 4 -23.91 4.09 20.28
N ARG A 5 -23.39 5.29 20.15
CA ARG A 5 -22.31 5.48 19.20
C ARG A 5 -21.04 4.82 19.67
N GLU A 6 -20.68 5.00 20.91
CA GLU A 6 -19.50 4.40 21.45
C GLU A 6 -19.64 2.90 21.50
N LEU A 7 -20.84 2.45 21.83
CA LEU A 7 -21.12 1.05 21.80
C LEU A 7 -20.92 0.48 20.41
N VAL A 8 -21.40 1.18 19.40
CA VAL A 8 -21.25 0.72 18.03
C VAL A 8 -19.78 0.63 17.66
N ALA A 9 -19.00 1.64 18.00
CA ALA A 9 -17.59 1.64 17.66
C ALA A 9 -16.86 0.53 18.41
N ARG A 10 -17.10 0.41 19.69
CA ARG A 10 -16.43 -0.60 20.49
C ARG A 10 -16.95 -1.98 20.21
N ALA A 11 -18.25 -2.09 20.09
CA ALA A 11 -18.85 -3.38 19.78
C ALA A 11 -18.37 -3.87 18.44
N ARG A 12 -18.18 -2.96 17.52
CA ARG A 12 -17.70 -3.35 16.20
C ARG A 12 -16.29 -3.93 16.32
N ALA A 13 -15.46 -3.34 17.16
CA ALA A 13 -14.12 -3.87 17.36
C ALA A 13 -14.17 -5.23 18.04
N LEU A 14 -15.03 -5.37 19.05
CA LEU A 14 -15.19 -6.62 19.76
C LEU A 14 -15.86 -7.67 18.90
N LEU A 15 -16.91 -7.28 18.21
CA LEU A 15 -17.61 -8.21 17.34
C LEU A 15 -16.73 -8.66 16.21
N ARG A 16 -15.90 -7.77 15.72
CA ARG A 16 -14.98 -8.15 14.67
C ARG A 16 -14.02 -9.21 15.16
N ARG A 17 -13.61 -9.12 16.41
CA ARG A 17 -12.75 -10.12 16.98
C ARG A 17 -13.46 -11.44 17.10
N VAL A 18 -14.72 -11.41 17.48
CA VAL A 18 -15.53 -12.61 17.54
C VAL A 18 -15.79 -13.16 16.17
N HIS A 19 -16.14 -12.28 15.24
CA HIS A 19 -16.43 -12.69 13.89
C HIS A 19 -15.20 -13.03 13.09
N ALA A 20 -14.03 -12.67 13.58
CA ALA A 20 -12.81 -13.00 12.88
C ALA A 20 -12.61 -14.51 12.76
N ASP A 21 -13.28 -15.26 13.62
CA ASP A 21 -13.23 -16.71 13.52
C ASP A 21 -14.00 -17.23 12.34
N SER A 22 -14.98 -16.47 11.87
CA SER A 22 -15.82 -16.91 10.77
C SER A 22 -15.63 -16.07 9.52
N GLU A 23 -15.12 -14.85 9.67
CA GLU A 23 -14.93 -13.94 8.56
C GLU A 23 -13.57 -13.30 8.62
N PRO A 24 -12.82 -13.30 7.51
CA PRO A 24 -11.55 -12.61 7.51
C PRO A 24 -11.75 -11.12 7.64
N GLN A 25 -10.87 -10.48 8.36
CA GLN A 25 -10.88 -9.04 8.47
C GLN A 25 -10.41 -8.42 7.17
N ARG A 26 -11.05 -7.33 6.80
CA ARG A 26 -10.62 -6.59 5.62
C ARG A 26 -9.51 -5.65 6.03
N GLU A 27 -8.48 -5.63 5.23
CA GLU A 27 -7.39 -4.68 5.39
C GLU A 27 -7.51 -3.64 4.28
N VAL A 28 -7.78 -2.40 4.67
CA VAL A 28 -7.90 -1.31 3.73
C VAL A 28 -6.99 -0.19 4.18
N LEU A 29 -6.15 0.28 3.28
CA LEU A 29 -5.22 1.37 3.55
C LEU A 29 -5.67 2.60 2.77
N GLU A 30 -5.73 3.74 3.44
CA GLU A 30 -6.20 4.98 2.82
C GLU A 30 -5.17 6.08 2.99
N PHE A 31 -4.83 6.73 1.87
CA PHE A 31 -3.82 7.78 1.84
C PHE A 31 -4.31 8.91 0.95
N GLY A 32 -5.25 9.71 1.48
CA GLY A 32 -5.84 10.75 0.68
C GLY A 32 -6.74 10.17 -0.40
N GLU A 33 -6.41 10.45 -1.64
CA GLU A 33 -7.21 9.96 -2.77
C GLU A 33 -6.93 8.50 -3.11
N LEU A 34 -5.87 7.95 -2.56
CA LEU A 34 -5.46 6.57 -2.85
C LEU A 34 -6.03 5.65 -1.79
N THR A 35 -6.74 4.62 -2.24
CA THR A 35 -7.30 3.61 -1.35
C THR A 35 -6.84 2.25 -1.84
N ILE A 36 -6.29 1.46 -0.93
CA ILE A 36 -5.81 0.12 -1.25
C ILE A 36 -6.59 -0.87 -0.42
N ASP A 37 -7.43 -1.66 -1.08
CA ASP A 37 -8.15 -2.75 -0.43
C ASP A 37 -7.28 -3.98 -0.55
N VAL A 38 -6.47 -4.23 0.47
CA VAL A 38 -5.52 -5.33 0.43
C VAL A 38 -6.26 -6.67 0.36
N SER A 39 -7.29 -6.80 1.17
CA SER A 39 -8.07 -8.04 1.21
C SER A 39 -8.78 -8.32 -0.11
N GLY A 40 -9.28 -7.29 -0.76
CA GLY A 40 -10.00 -7.44 -2.02
C GLY A 40 -9.13 -7.32 -3.26
N HIS A 41 -7.86 -7.05 -3.10
CA HIS A 41 -6.93 -6.86 -4.21
C HIS A 41 -7.40 -5.75 -5.16
N LYS A 42 -7.79 -4.62 -4.58
CA LYS A 42 -8.29 -3.50 -5.37
C LYS A 42 -7.57 -2.22 -4.98
N VAL A 43 -7.34 -1.38 -5.97
CA VAL A 43 -6.75 -0.07 -5.75
C VAL A 43 -7.65 0.97 -6.41
N MET A 44 -7.91 2.05 -5.69
CA MET A 44 -8.73 3.13 -6.21
C MET A 44 -8.01 4.45 -6.01
N VAL A 45 -8.11 5.30 -7.01
CA VAL A 45 -7.58 6.66 -6.92
C VAL A 45 -8.72 7.61 -7.26
N SER A 46 -9.04 8.47 -6.33
CA SER A 46 -10.15 9.42 -6.48
C SER A 46 -11.46 8.73 -6.85
N GLY A 47 -11.68 7.57 -6.23
CA GLY A 47 -12.90 6.80 -6.45
C GLY A 47 -12.91 5.96 -7.70
N LYS A 48 -11.84 5.98 -8.47
CA LYS A 48 -11.76 5.23 -9.71
C LYS A 48 -10.87 4.01 -9.52
N GLU A 49 -11.36 2.85 -9.89
CA GLU A 49 -10.60 1.61 -9.75
C GLU A 49 -9.47 1.55 -10.77
N ILE A 50 -8.29 1.18 -10.29
CA ILE A 50 -7.08 1.12 -11.11
C ILE A 50 -6.65 -0.34 -11.19
N ASP A 51 -6.36 -0.81 -12.41
CA ASP A 51 -5.88 -2.16 -12.61
C ASP A 51 -4.37 -2.22 -12.46
N LEU A 52 -3.92 -3.05 -11.55
CA LEU A 52 -2.49 -3.28 -11.34
C LEU A 52 -2.17 -4.74 -11.59
N THR A 53 -0.94 -4.97 -12.04
CA THR A 53 -0.45 -6.34 -12.10
C THR A 53 -0.23 -6.85 -10.68
N ALA A 54 -0.08 -8.16 -10.54
CA ALA A 54 0.16 -8.75 -9.22
C ALA A 54 1.42 -8.18 -8.57
N SER A 55 2.46 -7.99 -9.36
CA SER A 55 3.71 -7.44 -8.84
C SER A 55 3.56 -5.98 -8.42
N GLU A 56 2.85 -5.21 -9.22
CA GLU A 56 2.61 -3.81 -8.90
C GLU A 56 1.78 -3.68 -7.63
N PHE A 57 0.76 -4.51 -7.51
CA PHE A 57 -0.08 -4.49 -6.32
C PHE A 57 0.73 -4.86 -5.08
N LYS A 58 1.54 -5.90 -5.19
CA LYS A 58 2.37 -6.34 -4.07
C LYS A 58 3.40 -5.29 -3.68
N LEU A 59 3.99 -4.63 -4.68
CA LEU A 59 4.94 -3.56 -4.45
C LEU A 59 4.27 -2.41 -3.69
N LEU A 60 3.09 -2.01 -4.15
CA LEU A 60 2.37 -0.91 -3.52
C LEU A 60 1.98 -1.25 -2.08
N THR A 61 1.45 -2.45 -1.86
CA THR A 61 1.06 -2.83 -0.50
C THR A 61 2.26 -2.97 0.42
N THR A 62 3.37 -3.49 -0.09
CA THR A 62 4.58 -3.63 0.72
C THR A 62 5.06 -2.28 1.20
N LEU A 63 5.13 -1.32 0.30
CA LEU A 63 5.61 0.02 0.64
C LEU A 63 4.63 0.78 1.51
N SER A 64 3.33 0.68 1.19
CA SER A 64 2.34 1.51 1.86
C SER A 64 2.00 1.05 3.27
N ARG A 65 2.29 -0.18 3.61
CA ARG A 65 2.04 -0.64 4.98
C ARG A 65 2.89 0.08 6.01
N TYR A 66 4.05 0.55 5.60
CA TYR A 66 4.96 1.25 6.50
C TYR A 66 5.41 2.56 5.87
N PRO A 67 4.52 3.56 5.85
CA PRO A 67 4.90 4.85 5.26
C PRO A 67 6.13 5.43 5.96
N GLY A 68 7.00 5.98 5.17
CA GLY A 68 8.24 6.56 5.67
C GLY A 68 9.41 5.61 5.71
N ARG A 69 9.14 4.32 5.63
CA ARG A 69 10.24 3.35 5.64
C ARG A 69 10.89 3.28 4.26
N VAL A 70 12.20 3.33 4.22
CA VAL A 70 12.95 3.21 2.98
C VAL A 70 13.29 1.74 2.76
N TYR A 71 12.97 1.27 1.56
CA TYR A 71 13.29 -0.09 1.14
C TYR A 71 14.35 -0.04 0.07
N SER A 72 15.37 -0.87 0.19
CA SER A 72 16.34 -0.98 -0.87
C SER A 72 15.72 -1.73 -2.05
N ARG A 73 16.31 -1.56 -3.22
CA ARG A 73 15.80 -2.25 -4.40
C ARG A 73 15.86 -3.77 -4.22
N MET A 74 16.93 -4.25 -3.60
CA MET A 74 17.07 -5.68 -3.36
C MET A 74 16.03 -6.19 -2.36
N GLU A 75 15.74 -5.42 -1.32
CA GLU A 75 14.66 -5.79 -0.40
C GLU A 75 13.34 -5.95 -1.13
N LEU A 76 13.08 -5.04 -2.07
CA LEU A 76 11.83 -5.09 -2.82
C LEU A 76 11.82 -6.27 -3.77
N VAL A 77 12.97 -6.62 -4.35
CA VAL A 77 13.04 -7.82 -5.18
C VAL A 77 12.62 -9.03 -4.37
N GLU A 78 13.17 -9.18 -3.18
CA GLU A 78 12.86 -10.33 -2.35
C GLU A 78 11.40 -10.34 -1.89
N LYS A 79 10.90 -9.18 -1.46
CA LYS A 79 9.54 -9.12 -0.92
C LYS A 79 8.46 -9.18 -1.97
N VAL A 80 8.73 -8.64 -3.14
CA VAL A 80 7.72 -8.54 -4.19
C VAL A 80 7.82 -9.69 -5.17
N LEU A 81 9.03 -10.00 -5.61
CA LEU A 81 9.23 -11.02 -6.62
C LEU A 81 9.59 -12.38 -6.04
N GLY A 82 10.12 -12.39 -4.83
CA GLY A 82 10.50 -13.64 -4.17
C GLY A 82 11.82 -14.20 -4.65
N TYR A 83 12.59 -13.42 -5.38
CA TYR A 83 13.88 -13.85 -5.89
C TYR A 83 15.00 -13.12 -5.17
N ASP A 84 16.18 -13.68 -5.28
CA ASP A 84 17.36 -13.16 -4.62
C ASP A 84 18.47 -12.95 -5.62
N PHE A 85 18.13 -12.41 -6.80
CA PHE A 85 19.08 -12.21 -7.88
C PHE A 85 19.30 -10.75 -8.15
N GLU A 86 20.57 -10.39 -8.33
CA GLU A 86 20.93 -9.00 -8.56
C GLU A 86 20.27 -8.40 -9.78
N GLY A 87 20.08 -9.18 -10.83
CA GLY A 87 19.53 -8.64 -12.07
C GLY A 87 18.11 -8.11 -11.97
N TYR A 88 17.39 -8.46 -10.92
CA TYR A 88 15.98 -8.10 -10.83
C TYR A 88 15.71 -6.71 -10.27
N GLU A 89 16.75 -6.00 -9.86
CA GLU A 89 16.56 -4.64 -9.38
C GLU A 89 15.98 -3.72 -10.44
N ARG A 90 16.35 -3.93 -11.69
CA ARG A 90 15.79 -3.14 -12.78
C ARG A 90 14.31 -3.43 -12.97
N THR A 91 13.92 -4.66 -12.67
CA THR A 91 12.51 -5.04 -12.75
C THR A 91 11.69 -4.25 -11.74
N ILE A 92 12.26 -4.05 -10.56
CA ILE A 92 11.60 -3.23 -9.54
C ILE A 92 11.44 -1.79 -10.05
N ASP A 93 12.48 -1.24 -10.65
CA ASP A 93 12.41 0.11 -11.20
C ASP A 93 11.30 0.23 -12.24
N SER A 94 11.16 -0.78 -13.08
CA SER A 94 10.10 -0.80 -14.09
C SER A 94 8.73 -0.89 -13.46
N HIS A 95 8.59 -1.72 -12.43
CA HIS A 95 7.31 -1.82 -11.73
C HIS A 95 6.94 -0.52 -11.04
N VAL A 96 7.91 0.16 -10.46
CA VAL A 96 7.65 1.47 -9.83
C VAL A 96 7.22 2.48 -10.87
N LYS A 97 7.90 2.50 -12.00
CA LYS A 97 7.55 3.42 -13.08
C LYS A 97 6.12 3.20 -13.56
N ASN A 98 5.78 1.94 -13.80
CA ASN A 98 4.44 1.60 -14.28
C ASN A 98 3.39 1.88 -13.22
N LEU A 99 3.70 1.58 -11.97
CA LEU A 99 2.79 1.84 -10.87
C LEU A 99 2.51 3.33 -10.74
N ARG A 100 3.56 4.15 -10.80
CA ARG A 100 3.38 5.61 -10.72
C ARG A 100 2.46 6.10 -11.83
N ALA A 101 2.66 5.61 -13.04
CA ALA A 101 1.83 6.03 -14.16
C ALA A 101 0.37 5.65 -13.94
N LYS A 102 0.13 4.48 -13.39
CA LYS A 102 -1.24 3.99 -13.19
C LYS A 102 -1.97 4.71 -12.10
N ILE A 103 -1.30 5.03 -11.00
CA ILE A 103 -1.95 5.75 -9.90
C ILE A 103 -1.90 7.27 -10.08
N GLY A 104 -1.26 7.74 -11.15
CA GLY A 104 -1.20 9.16 -11.42
C GLY A 104 -0.18 9.91 -10.58
N ASP A 105 0.85 9.23 -10.12
CA ASP A 105 1.89 9.85 -9.33
C ASP A 105 3.00 10.37 -10.24
N ASN A 106 3.51 11.55 -9.93
CA ASN A 106 4.53 12.18 -10.75
C ASN A 106 5.90 11.98 -10.10
N PRO A 107 6.86 11.34 -10.79
CA PRO A 107 8.18 11.11 -10.19
C PRO A 107 8.93 12.39 -9.84
N ARG A 108 8.59 13.50 -10.48
CA ARG A 108 9.25 14.78 -10.17
C ARG A 108 8.62 15.48 -8.98
N ASN A 109 7.35 15.16 -8.71
CA ASN A 109 6.63 15.75 -7.59
C ASN A 109 5.73 14.69 -7.01
N PRO A 110 6.31 13.65 -6.40
CA PRO A 110 5.53 12.49 -5.98
C PRO A 110 4.65 12.78 -4.79
N LYS A 111 3.46 12.19 -4.82
CA LYS A 111 2.55 12.22 -3.70
C LYS A 111 2.78 11.03 -2.78
N TRP A 112 2.95 9.87 -3.38
CA TRP A 112 3.00 8.62 -2.62
C TRP A 112 4.33 7.88 -2.75
N LEU A 113 4.80 7.69 -3.97
CA LEU A 113 6.01 6.90 -4.20
C LEU A 113 7.21 7.80 -4.43
N HIS A 114 8.12 7.77 -3.49
CA HIS A 114 9.31 8.60 -3.53
C HIS A 114 10.54 7.76 -3.81
N THR A 115 11.39 8.27 -4.67
CA THR A 115 12.68 7.66 -4.93
C THR A 115 13.69 8.20 -3.91
N VAL A 116 14.40 7.28 -3.26
CA VAL A 116 15.49 7.67 -2.39
C VAL A 116 16.76 7.33 -3.15
N HIS A 117 17.35 8.36 -3.74
CA HIS A 117 18.47 8.16 -4.66
C HIS A 117 19.62 7.43 -4.01
N GLY A 118 20.13 6.42 -4.69
CA GLY A 118 21.22 5.62 -4.19
C GLY A 118 20.82 4.55 -3.20
N VAL A 119 19.54 4.49 -2.81
CA VAL A 119 19.05 3.52 -1.84
C VAL A 119 17.90 2.70 -2.39
N GLY A 120 16.78 3.35 -2.70
CA GLY A 120 15.61 2.63 -3.17
C GLY A 120 14.37 3.51 -3.19
N TYR A 121 13.32 3.05 -2.54
CA TYR A 121 12.03 3.72 -2.58
C TYR A 121 11.37 3.76 -1.21
N ARG A 122 10.48 4.72 -1.02
CA ARG A 122 9.66 4.76 0.17
C ARG A 122 8.27 5.27 -0.21
N PHE A 123 7.31 4.93 0.61
CA PHE A 123 5.94 5.42 0.46
C PHE A 123 5.71 6.52 1.49
N GLU A 124 5.01 7.57 1.06
CA GLU A 124 4.63 8.63 1.97
C GLU A 124 3.13 8.80 1.99
N ASP A 125 2.60 9.08 3.16
CA ASP A 125 1.19 9.36 3.34
C ASP A 125 1.01 10.87 3.29
N PRO A 126 0.45 11.41 2.21
CA PRO A 126 0.32 12.85 2.08
C PRO A 126 -0.61 13.47 3.12
N THR A 127 -1.49 12.67 3.72
CA THR A 127 -2.39 13.18 4.73
C THR A 127 -1.71 13.36 6.08
N LYS A 128 -0.53 12.80 6.23
CA LYS A 128 0.23 12.94 7.47
C LYS A 128 1.49 13.76 7.28
N ALA A 129 1.56 14.52 6.21
CA ALA A 129 2.69 15.40 5.99
C ALA A 129 2.68 16.52 7.02
N ASN A 130 3.84 16.88 7.49
CA ASN A 130 3.99 17.96 8.45
C ASN A 130 4.39 19.23 7.79
#